data_6774bbb01beac51a1c8373428452404b
#
_entry.id   6774bbb01beac51a1c8373428452404b
#
_cell.length_a   1.000
_cell.length_b   1.000
_cell.length_c   1.000
_cell.angle_alpha   90.00
_cell.angle_beta   90.00
_cell.angle_gamma   90.00
#
_symmetry.space_group_name_H-M   'P 1'
#
loop_
_entity.id
_entity.type
_entity.pdbx_description
1 polymer ?
#
loop_
_entity_poly.entity_id
_entity_poly.type
_entity_poly.pdbx_seq_one_letter_code
_entity_poly.pdbx_strand_id
1 'polypeptide(L)'
;DSLLKLGADFDRKPDGSLHRTLEGGHCRHRIFHHKDTTGEEIVRTLMRKVKTLPNVTILESAMMVGLQKTSTGFSVNVRKDDAFTIYNSHFVLLATGGIGRMYAYTTNSKIATGDGIAFAHDLGAKILNLHLIQFHPTAFNDHHTRECFLISEAVRGEGAYLLNCNKERFMDRYDERLELAPRDVVSHAIIKEKNRTGSDNFFLDISYKDSDFIRNRFPMIYQKVLEQGYDMTKEPIPIYPCQHYLMGGIQVDTNSETTIPHLYAAGECSNTGVHGNNRLASNSLLEALVFSRRAALDIATKLPTVPDAFAEATFPETANT
;
A
#
# COMPACT_ATOMS: atom_id res chain seq x y z
N ASP A 1 -5.78 -16.14 -10.76
CA ASP A 1 -6.00 -17.59 -10.57
C ASP A 1 -5.42 -18.14 -9.26
N SER A 2 -4.19 -17.76 -8.86
CA SER A 2 -3.56 -18.29 -7.64
C SER A 2 -4.34 -17.98 -6.36
N LEU A 3 -4.81 -16.74 -6.20
CA LEU A 3 -5.63 -16.35 -5.04
C LEU A 3 -6.98 -17.07 -5.01
N LEU A 4 -7.63 -17.25 -6.17
CA LEU A 4 -8.87 -18.02 -6.26
C LEU A 4 -8.67 -19.49 -5.87
N LYS A 5 -7.56 -20.11 -6.28
CA LYS A 5 -7.20 -21.50 -5.86
C LYS A 5 -6.95 -21.59 -4.35
N LEU A 6 -6.53 -20.50 -3.71
CA LEU A 6 -6.37 -20.40 -2.26
C LEU A 6 -7.68 -20.06 -1.53
N GLY A 7 -8.77 -19.85 -2.30
CA GLY A 7 -10.10 -19.57 -1.77
C GLY A 7 -10.33 -18.09 -1.43
N ALA A 8 -9.72 -17.17 -2.19
CA ALA A 8 -10.05 -15.74 -2.10
C ALA A 8 -11.48 -15.50 -2.61
N ASP A 9 -12.23 -14.73 -1.85
CA ASP A 9 -13.62 -14.39 -2.12
C ASP A 9 -13.71 -13.02 -2.79
N PHE A 10 -13.68 -13.02 -4.14
CA PHE A 10 -13.93 -11.83 -4.95
C PHE A 10 -15.39 -11.75 -5.35
N ASP A 11 -15.91 -10.53 -5.44
CA ASP A 11 -17.29 -10.26 -5.82
C ASP A 11 -17.64 -10.88 -7.18
N ARG A 12 -18.87 -11.39 -7.27
CA ARG A 12 -19.39 -12.08 -8.47
C ARG A 12 -20.67 -11.44 -8.97
N LYS A 13 -20.87 -11.56 -10.25
CA LYS A 13 -22.15 -11.24 -10.91
C LYS A 13 -23.20 -12.32 -10.62
N PRO A 14 -24.49 -12.05 -10.89
CA PRO A 14 -25.55 -13.05 -10.75
C PRO A 14 -25.34 -14.35 -11.54
N ASP A 15 -24.60 -14.27 -12.65
CA ASP A 15 -24.21 -15.42 -13.49
C ASP A 15 -23.03 -16.23 -12.93
N GLY A 16 -22.50 -15.86 -11.76
CA GLY A 16 -21.35 -16.50 -11.10
C GLY A 16 -19.99 -16.05 -11.62
N SER A 17 -19.91 -15.29 -12.69
CA SER A 17 -18.64 -14.75 -13.18
C SER A 17 -18.09 -13.67 -12.23
N LEU A 18 -16.75 -13.49 -12.23
CA LEU A 18 -16.12 -12.47 -11.37
C LEU A 18 -16.56 -11.07 -11.80
N HIS A 19 -16.98 -10.27 -10.83
CA HIS A 19 -17.28 -8.86 -11.06
C HIS A 19 -15.99 -8.07 -11.26
N ARG A 20 -16.02 -7.06 -12.14
CA ARG A 20 -14.90 -6.16 -12.42
C ARG A 20 -15.39 -4.73 -12.36
N THR A 21 -14.65 -3.90 -11.64
CA THR A 21 -14.93 -2.47 -11.53
C THR A 21 -13.93 -1.61 -12.29
N LEU A 22 -14.29 -0.35 -12.49
CA LEU A 22 -13.44 0.70 -13.00
C LEU A 22 -12.94 1.53 -11.82
N GLU A 23 -11.66 1.93 -11.90
CA GLU A 23 -11.06 2.89 -10.96
C GLU A 23 -10.41 4.02 -11.75
N GLY A 24 -10.18 5.16 -11.11
CA GLY A 24 -9.58 6.33 -11.75
C GLY A 24 -8.24 6.01 -12.42
N GLY A 25 -7.99 6.60 -13.59
CA GLY A 25 -6.83 6.33 -14.43
C GLY A 25 -6.89 5.03 -15.23
N HIS A 26 -7.87 4.15 -14.98
CA HIS A 26 -8.11 2.96 -15.80
C HIS A 26 -9.11 3.25 -16.93
N CYS A 27 -8.85 2.68 -18.11
CA CYS A 27 -9.71 2.83 -19.28
C CYS A 27 -10.69 1.67 -19.49
N ARG A 28 -10.64 0.63 -18.64
CA ARG A 28 -11.48 -0.58 -18.77
C ARG A 28 -11.83 -1.13 -17.39
N HIS A 29 -13.00 -1.78 -17.27
CA HIS A 29 -13.41 -2.56 -16.10
C HIS A 29 -12.55 -3.82 -15.99
N ARG A 30 -11.49 -3.80 -15.18
CA ARG A 30 -10.53 -4.90 -15.04
C ARG A 30 -10.12 -5.20 -13.60
N ILE A 31 -10.58 -4.40 -12.64
CA ILE A 31 -10.21 -4.53 -11.24
C ILE A 31 -11.14 -5.54 -10.56
N PHE A 32 -10.58 -6.66 -10.11
CA PHE A 32 -11.26 -7.57 -9.20
C PHE A 32 -11.28 -6.98 -7.80
N HIS A 33 -12.37 -7.18 -7.09
CA HIS A 33 -12.54 -6.58 -5.78
C HIS A 33 -13.36 -7.50 -4.85
N HIS A 34 -13.24 -7.26 -3.56
CA HIS A 34 -14.13 -7.76 -2.53
C HIS A 34 -14.71 -6.53 -1.84
N LYS A 35 -15.91 -6.11 -2.26
CA LYS A 35 -16.56 -4.86 -1.83
C LYS A 35 -15.56 -3.70 -1.86
N ASP A 36 -15.30 -3.07 -0.69
CA ASP A 36 -14.32 -2.00 -0.46
C ASP A 36 -13.09 -2.43 0.37
N THR A 37 -12.91 -3.75 0.63
CA THR A 37 -11.86 -4.33 1.48
C THR A 37 -10.99 -5.37 0.76
N THR A 38 -10.71 -5.17 -0.52
CA THR A 38 -9.96 -6.12 -1.37
C THR A 38 -8.60 -6.51 -0.79
N GLY A 39 -7.87 -5.53 -0.23
CA GLY A 39 -6.56 -5.78 0.38
C GLY A 39 -6.65 -6.72 1.59
N GLU A 40 -7.63 -6.51 2.45
CA GLU A 40 -7.91 -7.36 3.61
C GLU A 40 -8.22 -8.80 3.19
N GLU A 41 -9.06 -9.00 2.18
CA GLU A 41 -9.41 -10.33 1.66
C GLU A 41 -8.16 -11.07 1.14
N ILE A 42 -7.27 -10.38 0.41
CA ILE A 42 -6.02 -10.97 -0.08
C ILE A 42 -5.14 -11.39 1.10
N VAL A 43 -4.93 -10.50 2.08
CA VAL A 43 -4.11 -10.80 3.27
C VAL A 43 -4.71 -11.94 4.08
N ARG A 44 -6.02 -11.92 4.34
CA ARG A 44 -6.74 -12.99 5.04
C ARG A 44 -6.53 -14.34 4.37
N THR A 45 -6.65 -14.39 3.04
CA THR A 45 -6.49 -15.62 2.26
C THR A 45 -5.06 -16.16 2.33
N LEU A 46 -4.06 -15.29 2.14
CA LEU A 46 -2.65 -15.68 2.21
C LEU A 46 -2.25 -16.13 3.62
N MET A 47 -2.64 -15.38 4.66
CA MET A 47 -2.35 -15.71 6.05
C MET A 47 -2.96 -17.05 6.48
N ARG A 48 -4.20 -17.34 6.04
CA ARG A 48 -4.82 -18.63 6.27
C ARG A 48 -3.97 -19.77 5.69
N LYS A 49 -3.42 -19.58 4.48
CA LYS A 49 -2.54 -20.58 3.87
C LYS A 49 -1.20 -20.68 4.60
N VAL A 50 -0.55 -19.56 4.89
CA VAL A 50 0.76 -19.53 5.57
C VAL A 50 0.72 -20.25 6.93
N LYS A 51 -0.33 -20.03 7.72
CA LYS A 51 -0.53 -20.70 9.02
C LYS A 51 -0.65 -22.23 8.93
N THR A 52 -0.88 -22.80 7.75
CA THR A 52 -0.90 -24.26 7.55
C THR A 52 0.46 -24.85 7.18
N LEU A 53 1.49 -24.03 6.98
CA LEU A 53 2.81 -24.48 6.54
C LEU A 53 3.70 -24.77 7.75
N PRO A 54 4.15 -26.03 7.97
CA PRO A 54 4.91 -26.40 9.17
C PRO A 54 6.35 -25.84 9.20
N ASN A 55 6.85 -25.40 8.04
CA ASN A 55 8.20 -24.85 7.87
C ASN A 55 8.21 -23.31 7.91
N VAL A 56 7.13 -22.67 8.31
CA VAL A 56 7.04 -21.20 8.41
C VAL A 56 6.80 -20.81 9.87
N THR A 57 7.66 -19.97 10.40
CA THR A 57 7.52 -19.34 11.72
C THR A 57 7.10 -17.88 11.55
N ILE A 58 6.02 -17.48 12.21
CA ILE A 58 5.52 -16.10 12.22
C ILE A 58 5.83 -15.47 13.57
N LEU A 59 6.58 -14.38 13.56
CA LEU A 59 6.88 -13.58 14.76
C LEU A 59 6.00 -12.33 14.75
N GLU A 60 4.90 -12.36 15.47
CA GLU A 60 4.02 -11.20 15.64
C GLU A 60 4.58 -10.25 16.71
N SER A 61 4.30 -8.94 16.55
CA SER A 61 4.78 -7.89 17.45
C SER A 61 6.32 -7.87 17.63
N ALA A 62 7.02 -8.21 16.55
CA ALA A 62 8.47 -8.22 16.50
C ALA A 62 8.98 -7.17 15.49
N MET A 63 10.06 -6.48 15.82
CA MET A 63 10.63 -5.40 15.00
C MET A 63 12.07 -5.74 14.63
N MET A 64 12.42 -5.70 13.36
CA MET A 64 13.81 -5.73 12.92
C MET A 64 14.48 -4.41 13.32
N VAL A 65 15.54 -4.49 14.11
CA VAL A 65 16.30 -3.34 14.61
C VAL A 65 17.73 -3.31 14.11
N GLY A 66 18.16 -4.32 13.36
CA GLY A 66 19.48 -4.36 12.74
C GLY A 66 19.54 -5.40 11.63
N LEU A 67 20.34 -5.12 10.60
CA LEU A 67 20.61 -6.01 9.49
C LEU A 67 22.08 -5.86 9.11
N GLN A 68 22.81 -6.98 9.11
CA GLN A 68 24.23 -7.02 8.73
C GLN A 68 24.47 -8.12 7.72
N LYS A 69 25.34 -7.85 6.73
CA LYS A 69 25.81 -8.86 5.79
C LYS A 69 26.96 -9.64 6.41
N THR A 70 26.94 -10.95 6.24
CA THR A 70 28.00 -11.88 6.67
C THR A 70 28.66 -12.55 5.44
N SER A 71 29.65 -13.38 5.65
CA SER A 71 30.29 -14.16 4.58
C SER A 71 29.37 -15.24 3.98
N THR A 72 28.33 -15.67 4.71
CA THR A 72 27.41 -16.73 4.30
C THR A 72 25.95 -16.28 4.11
N GLY A 73 25.66 -15.00 4.33
CA GLY A 73 24.31 -14.46 4.22
C GLY A 73 24.12 -13.20 5.04
N PHE A 74 23.19 -13.23 5.98
CA PHE A 74 22.82 -12.08 6.81
C PHE A 74 22.56 -12.49 8.25
N SER A 75 22.85 -11.56 9.18
CA SER A 75 22.37 -11.59 10.55
C SER A 75 21.34 -10.49 10.74
N VAL A 76 20.19 -10.84 11.29
CA VAL A 76 19.04 -9.96 11.53
C VAL A 76 18.81 -9.85 13.01
N ASN A 77 18.96 -8.65 13.59
CA ASN A 77 18.62 -8.39 14.98
C ASN A 77 17.14 -8.02 15.10
N VAL A 78 16.40 -8.76 15.89
CA VAL A 78 14.97 -8.60 16.09
C VAL A 78 14.69 -8.31 17.55
N ARG A 79 13.96 -7.23 17.81
CA ARG A 79 13.39 -6.90 19.12
C ARG A 79 11.96 -7.38 19.20
N LYS A 80 11.65 -8.13 20.23
CA LYS A 80 10.30 -8.47 20.64
C LYS A 80 10.16 -8.19 22.12
N ASP A 81 9.24 -7.34 22.50
CA ASP A 81 9.14 -6.76 23.83
C ASP A 81 10.49 -6.14 24.24
N ASP A 82 11.10 -6.57 25.35
CA ASP A 82 12.42 -6.13 25.82
C ASP A 82 13.58 -7.08 25.44
N ALA A 83 13.28 -8.14 24.66
CA ALA A 83 14.28 -9.12 24.27
C ALA A 83 14.80 -8.88 22.84
N PHE A 84 16.10 -9.07 22.67
CA PHE A 84 16.77 -9.04 21.37
C PHE A 84 17.19 -10.46 20.97
N THR A 85 16.92 -10.84 19.75
CA THR A 85 17.28 -12.15 19.19
C THR A 85 17.92 -11.96 17.82
N ILE A 86 19.05 -12.63 17.60
CA ILE A 86 19.74 -12.63 16.32
C ILE A 86 19.28 -13.86 15.53
N TYR A 87 18.81 -13.62 14.31
CA TYR A 87 18.48 -14.66 13.34
C TYR A 87 19.49 -14.63 12.20
N ASN A 88 20.10 -15.77 11.90
CA ASN A 88 21.00 -15.91 10.76
C ASN A 88 20.26 -16.52 9.58
N SER A 89 20.49 -16.00 8.37
CA SER A 89 19.81 -16.44 7.15
C SER A 89 20.70 -16.25 5.93
N HIS A 90 20.61 -17.14 4.94
CA HIS A 90 21.29 -16.97 3.65
C HIS A 90 20.65 -15.91 2.75
N PHE A 91 19.34 -15.72 2.91
CA PHE A 91 18.54 -14.79 2.13
C PHE A 91 17.68 -13.94 3.05
N VAL A 92 17.53 -12.68 2.70
CA VAL A 92 16.56 -11.77 3.34
C VAL A 92 15.67 -11.15 2.28
N LEU A 93 14.36 -11.17 2.49
CA LEU A 93 13.38 -10.45 1.69
C LEU A 93 12.75 -9.33 2.53
N LEU A 94 13.05 -8.08 2.20
CA LEU A 94 12.44 -6.90 2.80
C LEU A 94 11.06 -6.67 2.19
N ALA A 95 10.01 -6.67 3.02
CA ALA A 95 8.63 -6.37 2.64
C ALA A 95 8.01 -5.37 3.64
N THR A 96 8.77 -4.32 3.95
CA THR A 96 8.56 -3.42 5.09
C THR A 96 7.61 -2.27 4.83
N GLY A 97 7.03 -2.19 3.62
CA GLY A 97 6.16 -1.09 3.25
C GLY A 97 6.91 0.22 2.97
N GLY A 98 6.17 1.33 2.92
CA GLY A 98 6.67 2.63 2.50
C GLY A 98 7.15 3.53 3.64
N ILE A 99 7.08 4.85 3.39
CA ILE A 99 7.63 5.91 4.24
C ILE A 99 6.55 6.92 4.72
N GLY A 100 5.29 6.53 4.71
CA GLY A 100 4.19 7.47 4.96
C GLY A 100 4.27 8.22 6.29
N ARG A 101 4.89 7.63 7.30
CA ARG A 101 5.06 8.26 8.63
C ARG A 101 6.04 9.44 8.65
N MET A 102 6.78 9.67 7.58
CA MET A 102 7.58 10.89 7.41
C MET A 102 6.72 12.13 7.11
N TYR A 103 5.45 11.94 6.74
CA TYR A 103 4.51 13.00 6.42
C TYR A 103 3.57 13.32 7.57
N ALA A 104 3.11 14.58 7.65
CA ALA A 104 2.19 15.02 8.69
C ALA A 104 0.85 14.29 8.62
N TYR A 105 0.36 14.08 7.38
CA TYR A 105 -0.89 13.36 7.10
C TYR A 105 -0.65 12.28 6.04
N THR A 106 -1.07 11.07 6.33
CA THR A 106 -0.86 9.90 5.47
C THR A 106 -2.00 8.90 5.61
N THR A 107 -2.29 8.16 4.54
CA THR A 107 -3.17 6.98 4.61
C THR A 107 -2.44 5.72 5.07
N ASN A 108 -1.14 5.81 5.33
CA ASN A 108 -0.35 4.66 5.75
C ASN A 108 -0.44 4.44 7.26
N SER A 109 -0.38 3.17 7.66
CA SER A 109 -0.28 2.75 9.04
C SER A 109 0.95 3.33 9.74
N LYS A 110 0.89 3.43 11.07
CA LYS A 110 1.98 3.91 11.95
C LYS A 110 3.31 3.17 11.78
N ILE A 111 3.31 1.97 11.18
CA ILE A 111 4.51 1.16 10.93
C ILE A 111 5.20 1.46 9.59
N ALA A 112 4.66 2.35 8.76
CA ALA A 112 5.27 2.72 7.48
C ALA A 112 6.37 3.79 7.69
N THR A 113 7.45 3.40 8.33
CA THR A 113 8.53 4.27 8.83
C THR A 113 9.75 4.32 7.92
N GLY A 114 9.84 3.44 6.93
CA GLY A 114 10.96 3.40 5.98
C GLY A 114 12.17 2.61 6.44
N ASP A 115 12.09 1.91 7.56
CA ASP A 115 13.22 1.22 8.20
C ASP A 115 13.91 0.23 7.26
N GLY A 116 13.15 -0.57 6.49
CA GLY A 116 13.76 -1.52 5.56
C GLY A 116 14.55 -0.84 4.44
N ILE A 117 14.12 0.35 3.99
CA ILE A 117 14.87 1.14 3.01
C ILE A 117 16.17 1.65 3.64
N ALA A 118 16.14 2.11 4.90
CA ALA A 118 17.31 2.55 5.64
C ALA A 118 18.31 1.40 5.82
N PHE A 119 17.88 0.23 6.28
CA PHE A 119 18.75 -0.94 6.43
C PHE A 119 19.38 -1.39 5.10
N ALA A 120 18.62 -1.37 4.02
CA ALA A 120 19.16 -1.69 2.70
C ALA A 120 20.21 -0.65 2.24
N HIS A 121 19.96 0.63 2.48
CA HIS A 121 20.91 1.70 2.20
C HIS A 121 22.21 1.54 3.00
N ASP A 122 22.13 1.24 4.29
CA ASP A 122 23.29 1.07 5.17
C ASP A 122 24.15 -0.12 4.76
N LEU A 123 23.55 -1.13 4.14
CA LEU A 123 24.26 -2.25 3.50
C LEU A 123 24.90 -1.90 2.15
N GLY A 124 24.64 -0.68 1.62
CA GLY A 124 25.11 -0.22 0.30
C GLY A 124 24.22 -0.62 -0.87
N ALA A 125 22.97 -1.02 -0.62
CA ALA A 125 22.00 -1.24 -1.68
C ALA A 125 21.64 0.09 -2.36
N LYS A 126 21.44 0.05 -3.68
CA LYS A 126 21.06 1.23 -4.43
C LYS A 126 19.59 1.59 -4.16
N ILE A 127 19.37 2.84 -3.79
CA ILE A 127 18.04 3.42 -3.54
C ILE A 127 17.71 4.37 -4.68
N LEU A 128 16.49 4.28 -5.21
CA LEU A 128 16.05 5.10 -6.35
C LEU A 128 14.74 5.83 -6.06
N ASN A 129 14.60 6.99 -6.67
CA ASN A 129 13.32 7.67 -6.88
C ASN A 129 12.52 7.98 -5.58
N LEU A 130 13.16 8.20 -4.44
CA LEU A 130 12.48 8.53 -3.18
C LEU A 130 11.62 9.80 -3.25
N HIS A 131 11.85 10.66 -4.25
CA HIS A 131 11.04 11.85 -4.50
C HIS A 131 9.69 11.54 -5.18
N LEU A 132 9.51 10.33 -5.71
CA LEU A 132 8.26 9.92 -6.36
C LEU A 132 7.24 9.48 -5.32
N ILE A 133 6.56 10.45 -4.74
CA ILE A 133 5.52 10.25 -3.74
C ILE A 133 4.16 10.51 -4.37
N GLN A 134 3.25 9.54 -4.24
CA GLN A 134 1.88 9.70 -4.65
C GLN A 134 1.03 10.24 -3.50
N PHE A 135 0.28 11.31 -3.77
CA PHE A 135 -0.78 11.79 -2.90
C PHE A 135 -2.11 11.20 -3.36
N HIS A 136 -2.90 10.69 -2.43
CA HIS A 136 -4.27 10.27 -2.71
C HIS A 136 -5.21 11.45 -2.55
N PRO A 137 -6.06 11.76 -3.54
CA PRO A 137 -6.88 12.97 -3.51
C PRO A 137 -8.02 12.92 -2.49
N THR A 138 -8.47 11.74 -2.10
CA THR A 138 -9.68 11.55 -1.29
C THR A 138 -9.41 10.79 0.01
N ALA A 139 -8.53 11.33 0.86
CA ALA A 139 -8.46 10.93 2.25
C ALA A 139 -9.55 11.65 3.05
N PHE A 140 -10.18 10.98 4.00
CA PHE A 140 -11.14 11.60 4.89
C PHE A 140 -10.44 12.68 5.73
N ASN A 141 -11.00 13.87 5.72
CA ASN A 141 -10.43 15.03 6.39
C ASN A 141 -11.10 15.26 7.75
N ASP A 142 -10.63 14.58 8.78
CA ASP A 142 -11.08 14.77 10.16
C ASP A 142 -10.28 15.83 10.93
N HIS A 143 -9.18 16.33 10.36
CA HIS A 143 -8.24 17.28 10.96
C HIS A 143 -7.64 16.87 12.33
N HIS A 144 -7.92 15.66 12.82
CA HIS A 144 -7.57 15.22 14.17
C HIS A 144 -6.52 14.12 14.19
N THR A 145 -6.50 13.27 13.16
CA THR A 145 -5.60 12.12 13.12
C THR A 145 -4.53 12.26 12.04
N ARG A 146 -3.31 11.84 12.37
CA ARG A 146 -2.20 11.79 11.42
C ARG A 146 -2.39 10.66 10.40
N GLU A 147 -3.01 9.57 10.80
CA GLU A 147 -3.37 8.43 9.96
C GLU A 147 -4.77 8.65 9.39
N CYS A 148 -4.82 9.23 8.17
CA CYS A 148 -6.07 9.57 7.52
C CYS A 148 -6.77 8.33 6.98
N PHE A 149 -8.07 8.21 7.21
CA PHE A 149 -8.85 7.14 6.62
C PHE A 149 -8.97 7.33 5.10
N LEU A 150 -8.67 6.29 4.33
CA LEU A 150 -8.73 6.33 2.87
C LEU A 150 -10.17 6.16 2.38
N ILE A 151 -10.70 7.15 1.68
CA ILE A 151 -11.89 6.96 0.84
C ILE A 151 -11.41 6.41 -0.50
N SER A 152 -11.65 5.12 -0.72
CA SER A 152 -11.16 4.40 -1.89
C SER A 152 -11.51 5.09 -3.20
N GLU A 153 -10.63 4.99 -4.17
CA GLU A 153 -10.84 5.47 -5.55
C GLU A 153 -12.06 4.84 -6.22
N ALA A 154 -12.49 3.66 -5.76
CA ALA A 154 -13.69 3.01 -6.24
C ALA A 154 -14.95 3.89 -6.06
N VAL A 155 -15.00 4.75 -5.04
CA VAL A 155 -16.12 5.69 -4.84
C VAL A 155 -16.22 6.68 -6.00
N ARG A 156 -15.08 7.22 -6.49
CA ARG A 156 -15.05 8.03 -7.72
C ARG A 156 -15.36 7.18 -8.96
N GLY A 157 -14.87 5.95 -9.00
CA GLY A 157 -15.18 4.98 -10.05
C GLY A 157 -16.67 4.69 -10.21
N GLU A 158 -17.43 4.71 -9.11
CA GLU A 158 -18.90 4.58 -9.10
C GLU A 158 -19.61 5.92 -9.35
N GLY A 159 -18.86 6.99 -9.62
CA GLY A 159 -19.40 8.26 -10.10
C GLY A 159 -19.50 9.39 -9.08
N ALA A 160 -18.86 9.28 -7.90
CA ALA A 160 -18.86 10.38 -6.94
C ALA A 160 -18.24 11.65 -7.50
N TYR A 161 -18.81 12.80 -7.14
CA TYR A 161 -18.37 14.14 -7.55
C TYR A 161 -17.42 14.77 -6.52
N LEU A 162 -16.45 15.53 -7.02
CA LEU A 162 -15.59 16.38 -6.19
C LEU A 162 -16.17 17.80 -6.14
N LEU A 163 -16.41 18.28 -4.92
CA LEU A 163 -17.00 19.59 -4.67
C LEU A 163 -16.02 20.48 -3.89
N ASN A 164 -16.00 21.78 -4.23
CA ASN A 164 -15.26 22.81 -3.50
C ASN A 164 -16.04 23.30 -2.26
N CYS A 165 -15.51 24.33 -1.59
CA CYS A 165 -16.14 24.92 -0.40
C CYS A 165 -17.56 25.49 -0.65
N ASN A 166 -17.86 25.87 -1.90
CA ASN A 166 -19.19 26.39 -2.29
C ASN A 166 -20.15 25.27 -2.71
N LYS A 167 -19.74 23.99 -2.56
CA LYS A 167 -20.46 22.81 -3.04
C LYS A 167 -20.61 22.77 -4.57
N GLU A 168 -19.70 23.42 -5.28
CA GLU A 168 -19.64 23.38 -6.74
C GLU A 168 -18.72 22.24 -7.20
N ARG A 169 -19.14 21.49 -8.20
CA ARG A 169 -18.29 20.56 -8.93
C ARG A 169 -17.24 21.35 -9.71
N PHE A 170 -15.97 20.96 -9.69
CA PHE A 170 -14.89 21.78 -10.25
C PHE A 170 -13.95 21.03 -11.19
N MET A 171 -14.01 19.71 -11.28
CA MET A 171 -13.05 18.91 -12.07
C MET A 171 -13.09 19.23 -13.57
N ASP A 172 -14.22 19.67 -14.10
CA ASP A 172 -14.41 20.12 -15.50
C ASP A 172 -13.49 21.28 -15.91
N ARG A 173 -13.02 22.07 -14.94
CA ARG A 173 -12.07 23.16 -15.17
C ARG A 173 -10.63 22.69 -15.37
N TYR A 174 -10.33 21.46 -14.98
CA TYR A 174 -8.95 20.96 -14.85
C TYR A 174 -8.64 19.77 -15.74
N ASP A 175 -9.59 18.87 -16.00
CA ASP A 175 -9.37 17.69 -16.83
C ASP A 175 -10.68 17.15 -17.42
N GLU A 176 -10.65 16.79 -18.70
CA GLU A 176 -11.81 16.26 -19.43
C GLU A 176 -12.32 14.91 -18.90
N ARG A 177 -11.46 14.14 -18.23
CA ARG A 177 -11.81 12.87 -17.58
C ARG A 177 -12.52 13.06 -16.25
N LEU A 178 -12.65 14.30 -15.79
CA LEU A 178 -13.33 14.68 -14.56
C LEU A 178 -12.74 13.92 -13.35
N GLU A 179 -13.58 13.40 -12.48
CA GLU A 179 -13.20 12.65 -11.28
C GLU A 179 -12.49 11.31 -11.58
N LEU A 180 -12.55 10.83 -12.81
CA LEU A 180 -11.82 9.63 -13.25
C LEU A 180 -10.42 9.92 -13.76
N ALA A 181 -9.96 11.17 -13.71
CA ALA A 181 -8.57 11.53 -13.98
C ALA A 181 -7.61 10.82 -12.98
N PRO A 182 -6.34 10.59 -13.35
CA PRO A 182 -5.34 10.01 -12.47
C PRO A 182 -5.16 10.80 -11.16
N ARG A 183 -4.67 10.13 -10.12
CA ARG A 183 -4.57 10.69 -8.75
C ARG A 183 -3.78 11.98 -8.67
N ASP A 184 -2.66 12.07 -9.38
CA ASP A 184 -1.83 13.27 -9.46
C ASP A 184 -2.60 14.45 -10.06
N VAL A 185 -3.33 14.22 -11.14
CA VAL A 185 -4.18 15.23 -11.78
C VAL A 185 -5.25 15.73 -10.82
N VAL A 186 -5.98 14.81 -10.17
CA VAL A 186 -7.04 15.18 -9.21
C VAL A 186 -6.46 15.90 -7.99
N SER A 187 -5.35 15.42 -7.44
CA SER A 187 -4.69 16.08 -6.29
C SER A 187 -4.22 17.50 -6.65
N HIS A 188 -3.63 17.68 -7.84
CA HIS A 188 -3.25 19.00 -8.32
C HIS A 188 -4.48 19.91 -8.59
N ALA A 189 -5.57 19.36 -9.10
CA ALA A 189 -6.81 20.11 -9.30
C ALA A 189 -7.36 20.64 -7.96
N ILE A 190 -7.37 19.81 -6.91
CA ILE A 190 -7.77 20.24 -5.56
C ILE A 190 -6.87 21.40 -5.05
N ILE A 191 -5.55 21.30 -5.21
CA ILE A 191 -4.62 22.37 -4.79
C ILE A 191 -4.83 23.64 -5.61
N LYS A 192 -5.06 23.54 -6.91
CA LYS A 192 -5.37 24.71 -7.75
C LYS A 192 -6.70 25.35 -7.34
N GLU A 193 -7.71 24.54 -7.06
CA GLU A 193 -9.02 25.00 -6.61
C GLU A 193 -8.97 25.63 -5.22
N LYS A 194 -8.13 25.09 -4.30
CA LYS A 194 -7.79 25.74 -3.02
C LYS A 194 -7.25 27.16 -3.24
N ASN A 195 -6.27 27.31 -4.13
CA ASN A 195 -5.68 28.64 -4.43
C ASN A 195 -6.73 29.59 -5.04
N ARG A 196 -7.66 29.07 -5.85
CA ARG A 196 -8.72 29.87 -6.47
C ARG A 196 -9.79 30.32 -5.46
N THR A 197 -10.17 29.46 -4.52
CA THR A 197 -11.25 29.72 -3.56
C THR A 197 -10.75 30.30 -2.23
N GLY A 198 -9.45 30.16 -1.92
CA GLY A 198 -8.87 30.50 -0.63
C GLY A 198 -9.28 29.56 0.51
N SER A 199 -9.81 28.36 0.20
CA SER A 199 -10.36 27.42 1.19
C SER A 199 -9.79 26.03 1.04
N ASP A 200 -9.60 25.34 2.17
CA ASP A 200 -9.17 23.94 2.25
C ASP A 200 -10.36 22.95 2.33
N ASN A 201 -11.58 23.45 2.29
CA ASN A 201 -12.77 22.62 2.41
C ASN A 201 -13.15 22.00 1.07
N PHE A 202 -12.93 20.70 0.95
CA PHE A 202 -13.30 19.90 -0.21
C PHE A 202 -14.15 18.72 0.21
N PHE A 203 -15.01 18.26 -0.69
CA PHE A 203 -15.96 17.20 -0.39
C PHE A 203 -16.02 16.20 -1.56
N LEU A 204 -16.36 14.96 -1.20
CA LEU A 204 -16.71 13.90 -2.13
C LEU A 204 -18.19 13.56 -1.96
N ASP A 205 -18.96 13.62 -3.01
CA ASP A 205 -20.42 13.42 -3.00
C ASP A 205 -20.84 12.24 -3.88
N ILE A 206 -21.47 11.25 -3.27
CA ILE A 206 -22.14 10.13 -3.93
C ILE A 206 -23.60 10.00 -3.48
N SER A 207 -24.09 10.93 -2.66
CA SER A 207 -25.41 10.87 -2.00
C SER A 207 -26.60 10.85 -2.96
N TYR A 208 -26.38 11.21 -4.23
CA TYR A 208 -27.40 11.15 -5.28
C TYR A 208 -27.68 9.71 -5.79
N LYS A 209 -26.84 8.74 -5.41
CA LYS A 209 -27.05 7.32 -5.73
C LYS A 209 -27.99 6.68 -4.71
N ASP A 210 -28.55 5.53 -5.11
CA ASP A 210 -29.37 4.73 -4.21
C ASP A 210 -28.64 4.38 -2.91
N SER A 211 -29.33 4.60 -1.77
CA SER A 211 -28.72 4.42 -0.45
C SER A 211 -28.33 2.98 -0.15
N ASP A 212 -29.11 1.99 -0.63
CA ASP A 212 -28.81 0.58 -0.40
C ASP A 212 -27.64 0.14 -1.31
N PHE A 213 -27.54 0.70 -2.52
CA PHE A 213 -26.37 0.52 -3.36
C PHE A 213 -25.11 1.00 -2.65
N ILE A 214 -25.10 2.22 -2.09
CA ILE A 214 -23.94 2.79 -1.38
C ILE A 214 -23.52 1.91 -0.21
N ARG A 215 -24.46 1.52 0.66
CA ARG A 215 -24.20 0.67 1.84
C ARG A 215 -23.67 -0.71 1.48
N ASN A 216 -24.20 -1.31 0.42
CA ASN A 216 -23.79 -2.64 -0.02
C ASN A 216 -22.44 -2.63 -0.75
N ARG A 217 -22.18 -1.57 -1.54
CA ARG A 217 -20.95 -1.45 -2.32
C ARG A 217 -19.76 -1.01 -1.48
N PHE A 218 -19.99 -0.15 -0.48
CA PHE A 218 -18.96 0.46 0.37
C PHE A 218 -19.24 0.30 1.87
N PRO A 219 -19.45 -0.93 2.36
CA PRO A 219 -19.92 -1.13 3.75
C PRO A 219 -18.91 -0.61 4.78
N MET A 220 -17.61 -0.81 4.57
CA MET A 220 -16.58 -0.37 5.49
C MET A 220 -16.40 1.15 5.45
N ILE A 221 -16.38 1.74 4.25
CA ILE A 221 -16.27 3.20 4.08
C ILE A 221 -17.50 3.87 4.70
N TYR A 222 -18.71 3.38 4.39
CA TYR A 222 -19.96 3.89 4.97
C TYR A 222 -19.93 3.89 6.50
N GLN A 223 -19.56 2.75 7.09
CA GLN A 223 -19.47 2.62 8.54
C GLN A 223 -18.47 3.62 9.14
N LYS A 224 -17.27 3.74 8.54
CA LYS A 224 -16.22 4.61 9.04
C LYS A 224 -16.57 6.10 9.00
N VAL A 225 -17.16 6.57 7.90
CA VAL A 225 -17.56 7.99 7.81
C VAL A 225 -18.78 8.28 8.69
N LEU A 226 -19.68 7.29 8.87
CA LEU A 226 -20.82 7.41 9.77
C LEU A 226 -20.36 7.53 11.24
N GLU A 227 -19.34 6.78 11.66
CA GLU A 227 -18.71 6.89 12.99
C GLU A 227 -18.13 8.29 13.24
N GLN A 228 -17.79 9.02 12.18
CA GLN A 228 -17.30 10.40 12.23
C GLN A 228 -18.43 11.45 12.07
N GLY A 229 -19.69 11.01 12.06
CA GLY A 229 -20.87 11.89 12.02
C GLY A 229 -21.35 12.26 10.63
N TYR A 230 -20.85 11.60 9.56
CA TYR A 230 -21.24 11.86 8.17
C TYR A 230 -22.02 10.69 7.58
N ASP A 231 -23.21 10.94 7.04
CA ASP A 231 -23.99 9.95 6.31
C ASP A 231 -23.80 10.15 4.79
N MET A 232 -22.85 9.42 4.19
CA MET A 232 -22.54 9.53 2.77
C MET A 232 -23.69 9.17 1.83
N THR A 233 -24.80 8.64 2.36
CA THR A 233 -26.04 8.43 1.58
C THR A 233 -26.92 9.67 1.53
N LYS A 234 -26.59 10.74 2.29
CA LYS A 234 -27.41 11.95 2.43
C LYS A 234 -26.63 13.23 2.17
N GLU A 235 -25.33 13.21 2.38
CA GLU A 235 -24.48 14.39 2.35
C GLU A 235 -23.09 14.13 1.81
N PRO A 236 -22.42 15.16 1.24
CA PRO A 236 -21.03 15.10 0.86
C PRO A 236 -20.10 14.92 2.06
N ILE A 237 -19.07 14.07 1.91
CA ILE A 237 -18.08 13.79 2.96
C ILE A 237 -16.82 14.64 2.76
N PRO A 238 -16.23 15.21 3.85
CA PRO A 238 -15.02 16.03 3.73
C PRO A 238 -13.82 15.20 3.34
N ILE A 239 -13.02 15.70 2.39
CA ILE A 239 -11.82 15.03 1.90
C ILE A 239 -10.67 16.02 1.72
N TYR A 240 -9.43 15.51 1.75
CA TYR A 240 -8.24 16.27 1.39
C TYR A 240 -7.14 15.35 0.84
N PRO A 241 -6.27 15.84 -0.07
CA PRO A 241 -5.11 15.07 -0.53
C PRO A 241 -4.11 14.82 0.59
N CYS A 242 -3.67 13.59 0.77
CA CYS A 242 -2.60 13.26 1.69
C CYS A 242 -1.62 12.23 1.11
N GLN A 243 -0.45 12.10 1.74
CA GLN A 243 0.54 11.10 1.33
C GLN A 243 -0.09 9.70 1.35
N HIS A 244 0.20 8.89 0.32
CA HIS A 244 -0.41 7.59 0.16
C HIS A 244 0.55 6.47 -0.22
N TYR A 245 1.46 6.68 -1.20
CA TYR A 245 2.30 5.62 -1.74
C TYR A 245 3.67 6.15 -2.18
N LEU A 246 4.72 5.35 -1.94
CA LEU A 246 6.07 5.58 -2.46
C LEU A 246 6.27 4.74 -3.73
N MET A 247 6.52 5.36 -4.90
CA MET A 247 6.89 4.65 -6.12
C MET A 247 8.41 4.39 -6.21
N GLY A 248 9.20 5.08 -5.39
CA GLY A 248 10.63 4.84 -5.21
C GLY A 248 10.94 3.71 -4.23
N GLY A 249 12.20 3.61 -3.80
CA GLY A 249 12.64 2.64 -2.81
C GLY A 249 13.90 1.90 -3.21
N ILE A 250 14.09 0.69 -2.69
CA ILE A 250 15.22 -0.18 -2.94
C ILE A 250 15.18 -0.66 -4.39
N GLN A 251 16.24 -0.36 -5.18
CA GLN A 251 16.34 -0.85 -6.55
C GLN A 251 16.37 -2.38 -6.56
N VAL A 252 15.52 -2.98 -7.39
CA VAL A 252 15.48 -4.42 -7.59
C VAL A 252 15.47 -4.77 -9.09
N ASP A 253 15.90 -5.97 -9.38
CA ASP A 253 15.78 -6.58 -10.72
C ASP A 253 14.39 -7.21 -10.91
N THR A 254 14.20 -7.92 -12.02
CA THR A 254 12.94 -8.61 -12.33
C THR A 254 12.62 -9.78 -11.41
N ASN A 255 13.59 -10.26 -10.63
CA ASN A 255 13.44 -11.31 -9.63
C ASN A 255 13.33 -10.75 -8.20
N SER A 256 13.24 -9.44 -8.05
CA SER A 256 13.24 -8.72 -6.77
C SER A 256 14.56 -8.74 -6.00
N GLU A 257 15.66 -9.20 -6.59
CA GLU A 257 16.98 -9.12 -5.96
C GLU A 257 17.49 -7.68 -6.03
N THR A 258 18.07 -7.20 -4.95
CA THR A 258 18.66 -5.87 -4.86
C THR A 258 20.06 -5.85 -5.51
N THR A 259 20.78 -4.72 -5.42
CA THR A 259 22.19 -4.67 -5.80
C THR A 259 23.12 -5.41 -4.81
N ILE A 260 22.59 -5.88 -3.69
CA ILE A 260 23.30 -6.72 -2.73
C ILE A 260 22.87 -8.17 -2.96
N PRO A 261 23.78 -9.09 -3.33
CA PRO A 261 23.44 -10.48 -3.56
C PRO A 261 22.77 -11.12 -2.36
N HIS A 262 21.68 -11.88 -2.62
CA HIS A 262 20.84 -12.57 -1.63
C HIS A 262 19.97 -11.65 -0.75
N LEU A 263 20.00 -10.34 -0.96
CA LEU A 263 19.06 -9.40 -0.40
C LEU A 263 17.98 -9.06 -1.41
N TYR A 264 16.75 -9.29 -1.06
CA TYR A 264 15.56 -9.04 -1.90
C TYR A 264 14.69 -7.96 -1.29
N ALA A 265 13.89 -7.30 -2.13
CA ALA A 265 12.86 -6.38 -1.66
C ALA A 265 11.61 -6.50 -2.54
N ALA A 266 10.42 -6.50 -1.93
CA ALA A 266 9.15 -6.58 -2.65
C ALA A 266 8.07 -5.71 -2.01
N GLY A 267 7.09 -5.30 -2.80
CA GLY A 267 6.06 -4.35 -2.39
C GLY A 267 6.60 -2.93 -2.30
N GLU A 268 5.95 -2.07 -1.53
CA GLU A 268 6.18 -0.63 -1.54
C GLU A 268 7.60 -0.18 -1.12
N CYS A 269 8.35 -0.99 -0.37
CA CYS A 269 9.75 -0.66 -0.07
C CYS A 269 10.68 -0.80 -1.28
N SER A 270 10.25 -1.47 -2.36
CA SER A 270 11.05 -1.74 -3.56
C SER A 270 10.74 -0.78 -4.70
N ASN A 271 11.78 -0.41 -5.47
CA ASN A 271 11.63 0.27 -6.75
C ASN A 271 11.77 -0.75 -7.88
N THR A 272 10.64 -1.26 -8.35
CA THR A 272 10.54 -2.20 -9.48
C THR A 272 10.49 -1.49 -10.83
N GLY A 273 10.19 -0.18 -10.83
CA GLY A 273 9.96 0.63 -12.02
C GLY A 273 8.57 0.48 -12.66
N VAL A 274 7.73 -0.45 -12.21
CA VAL A 274 6.42 -0.73 -12.86
C VAL A 274 5.40 0.39 -12.71
N HIS A 275 5.57 1.26 -11.71
CA HIS A 275 4.63 2.36 -11.45
C HIS A 275 5.01 3.67 -12.15
N GLY A 276 6.27 3.81 -12.60
CA GLY A 276 6.75 5.07 -13.13
C GLY A 276 6.56 6.23 -12.13
N ASN A 277 6.09 7.36 -12.61
CA ASN A 277 5.90 8.56 -11.79
C ASN A 277 4.54 8.62 -11.07
N ASN A 278 3.61 7.72 -11.41
CA ASN A 278 2.27 7.74 -10.84
C ASN A 278 1.62 6.35 -10.89
N ARG A 279 1.43 5.74 -9.74
CA ARG A 279 0.84 4.40 -9.61
C ARG A 279 -0.66 4.44 -9.92
N LEU A 280 -1.11 3.56 -10.81
CA LEU A 280 -2.53 3.30 -10.98
C LEU A 280 -3.11 2.55 -9.77
N ALA A 281 -4.35 2.87 -9.43
CA ALA A 281 -5.08 2.19 -8.36
C ALA A 281 -5.04 0.67 -8.53
N SER A 282 -5.01 -0.06 -7.43
CA SER A 282 -4.94 -1.53 -7.32
C SER A 282 -3.66 -2.21 -7.86
N ASN A 283 -2.79 -1.50 -8.59
CA ASN A 283 -1.57 -2.10 -9.15
C ASN A 283 -0.50 -2.44 -8.10
N SER A 284 -0.49 -1.79 -6.94
CA SER A 284 0.46 -2.13 -5.86
C SER A 284 0.27 -3.55 -5.30
N LEU A 285 -0.99 -4.00 -5.20
CA LEU A 285 -1.28 -5.38 -4.77
C LEU A 285 -0.74 -6.40 -5.77
N LEU A 286 -0.87 -6.10 -7.09
CA LEU A 286 -0.32 -6.96 -8.14
C LEU A 286 1.21 -6.96 -8.13
N GLU A 287 1.84 -5.81 -7.96
CA GLU A 287 3.29 -5.70 -7.81
C GLU A 287 3.78 -6.56 -6.65
N ALA A 288 3.23 -6.37 -5.45
CA ALA A 288 3.62 -7.13 -4.26
C ALA A 288 3.50 -8.65 -4.49
N LEU A 289 2.39 -9.13 -5.06
CA LEU A 289 2.16 -10.54 -5.31
C LEU A 289 3.10 -11.12 -6.37
N VAL A 290 3.33 -10.41 -7.46
CA VAL A 290 4.16 -10.89 -8.57
C VAL A 290 5.63 -10.91 -8.18
N PHE A 291 6.13 -9.83 -7.61
CA PHE A 291 7.54 -9.70 -7.27
C PHE A 291 7.93 -10.56 -6.06
N SER A 292 7.08 -10.69 -5.04
CA SER A 292 7.33 -11.66 -3.94
C SER A 292 7.39 -13.10 -4.46
N ARG A 293 6.53 -13.46 -5.42
CA ARG A 293 6.58 -14.80 -6.02
C ARG A 293 7.86 -15.00 -6.83
N ARG A 294 8.31 -13.99 -7.59
CA ARG A 294 9.57 -14.06 -8.35
C ARG A 294 10.77 -14.20 -7.42
N ALA A 295 10.82 -13.41 -6.33
CA ALA A 295 11.84 -13.56 -5.30
C ALA A 295 11.89 -14.98 -4.74
N ALA A 296 10.73 -15.54 -4.36
CA ALA A 296 10.67 -16.90 -3.83
C ALA A 296 11.17 -17.96 -4.81
N LEU A 297 10.86 -17.84 -6.10
CA LEU A 297 11.33 -18.74 -7.14
C LEU A 297 12.84 -18.63 -7.36
N ASP A 298 13.38 -17.42 -7.39
CA ASP A 298 14.80 -17.17 -7.55
C ASP A 298 15.61 -17.68 -6.35
N ILE A 299 15.15 -17.40 -5.12
CA ILE A 299 15.71 -17.95 -3.88
C ILE A 299 15.72 -19.48 -3.93
N ALA A 300 14.64 -20.11 -4.36
CA ALA A 300 14.54 -21.57 -4.45
C ALA A 300 15.59 -22.16 -5.41
N THR A 301 15.97 -21.46 -6.48
CA THR A 301 17.04 -21.92 -7.39
C THR A 301 18.43 -21.77 -6.79
N LYS A 302 18.65 -20.76 -5.94
CA LYS A 302 19.95 -20.46 -5.31
C LYS A 302 20.16 -21.23 -4.01
N LEU A 303 19.09 -21.61 -3.32
CA LEU A 303 19.17 -22.28 -2.01
C LEU A 303 20.05 -23.54 -1.98
N PRO A 304 20.07 -24.42 -3.00
CA PRO A 304 20.97 -25.58 -3.00
C PRO A 304 22.45 -25.26 -3.13
N THR A 305 22.81 -24.01 -3.44
CA THR A 305 24.19 -23.57 -3.67
C THR A 305 24.84 -22.88 -2.47
N VAL A 306 24.06 -22.58 -1.43
CA VAL A 306 24.60 -21.92 -0.22
C VAL A 306 25.12 -22.96 0.78
N PRO A 307 26.10 -22.59 1.63
CA PRO A 307 26.65 -23.51 2.63
C PRO A 307 25.62 -23.83 3.73
N ASP A 308 25.77 -24.98 4.39
CA ASP A 308 24.87 -25.36 5.50
C ASP A 308 25.10 -24.54 6.78
N ALA A 309 26.28 -23.97 6.94
CA ALA A 309 26.65 -23.19 8.13
C ALA A 309 26.44 -21.69 7.95
N PHE A 310 26.07 -21.02 9.02
CA PHE A 310 25.97 -19.58 9.10
C PHE A 310 27.21 -18.95 9.71
N ALA A 311 27.66 -17.83 9.16
CA ALA A 311 28.62 -16.96 9.83
C ALA A 311 27.82 -16.02 10.77
N GLU A 312 28.34 -15.82 11.97
CA GLU A 312 27.76 -14.94 12.97
C GLU A 312 28.25 -13.50 12.78
N ALA A 313 27.38 -12.55 13.02
CA ALA A 313 27.72 -11.14 13.17
C ALA A 313 27.39 -10.66 14.59
N THR A 314 28.20 -9.73 15.08
CA THR A 314 27.94 -9.05 16.35
C THR A 314 27.24 -7.72 16.07
N PHE A 315 26.17 -7.46 16.78
CA PHE A 315 25.56 -6.14 16.82
C PHE A 315 26.10 -5.36 18.00
N PRO A 316 26.36 -4.03 17.86
CA PRO A 316 26.69 -3.21 19.01
C PRO A 316 25.56 -3.32 20.03
N GLU A 317 25.93 -3.40 21.33
CA GLU A 317 24.94 -3.30 22.39
C GLU A 317 24.15 -1.99 22.15
N THR A 318 22.89 -2.08 21.83
CA THR A 318 22.03 -0.90 21.71
C THR A 318 21.91 -0.30 23.08
N ALA A 319 22.56 0.86 23.29
CA ALA A 319 22.34 1.64 24.48
C ALA A 319 20.84 1.81 24.69
N ASN A 320 20.34 1.39 25.84
CA ASN A 320 18.96 1.61 26.26
C ASN A 320 18.68 3.12 26.23
N THR A 321 18.05 3.62 25.16
CA THR A 321 17.44 4.94 25.08
C THR A 321 15.96 4.82 24.76
#